data_8f6d39a493ea8c67bc0d6d7cdbf41942
#
_entry.id   8f6d39a493ea8c67bc0d6d7cdbf41942
#
_cell.length_a   1.000
_cell.length_b   1.000
_cell.length_c   1.000
_cell.angle_alpha   90.00
_cell.angle_beta   90.00
_cell.angle_gamma   90.00
#
_symmetry.space_group_name_H-M   'P 1'
#
loop_
_entity.id
_entity.type
_entity.pdbx_description
1 polymer ?
#
loop_
_entity_poly.entity_id
_entity_poly.type
_entity_poly.pdbx_seq_one_letter_code
_entity_poly.pdbx_strand_id
1 'polypeptide(L)'
;QNCRIQIFNSEGEYIEQWSDIYWPCDMCADVDGNLYVAEIGGIFMNLEKEADFTSPNARITVRDMSGNIKMEWGEANPTGEGRFFSPHSIAIDSQGNLYVGEVSTSYPGGQAPSDWRAFRKFARV
;
A
#
# COMPACT_ATOMS: atom_id res chain seq x y z
N GLN A 1 -7.92 3.91 13.32
CA GLN A 1 -7.07 3.95 12.12
C GLN A 1 -5.65 4.21 12.57
N ASN A 2 -4.81 3.19 12.54
CA ASN A 2 -3.46 3.26 13.08
C ASN A 2 -2.47 3.06 11.92
N CYS A 3 -1.78 4.14 11.55
CA CYS A 3 -0.75 4.11 10.50
C CYS A 3 0.52 3.45 11.02
N ARG A 4 0.47 2.15 11.21
CA ARG A 4 1.61 1.35 11.70
C ARG A 4 1.49 -0.12 11.33
N ILE A 5 2.63 -0.79 11.29
CA ILE A 5 2.76 -2.25 11.37
C ILE A 5 3.40 -2.56 12.71
N GLN A 6 2.87 -3.54 13.42
CA GLN A 6 3.43 -4.04 14.68
C GLN A 6 3.99 -5.44 14.46
N ILE A 7 5.15 -5.67 15.02
CA ILE A 7 5.90 -6.91 14.92
C ILE A 7 5.86 -7.63 16.27
N PHE A 8 5.52 -8.91 16.23
CA PHE A 8 5.44 -9.79 17.39
C PHE A 8 6.27 -11.03 17.13
N ASN A 9 6.79 -11.65 18.19
CA ASN A 9 7.44 -12.96 18.09
C ASN A 9 6.38 -14.09 17.96
N SER A 10 6.85 -15.34 17.84
CA SER A 10 5.98 -16.52 17.73
C SER A 10 5.11 -16.76 18.97
N GLU A 11 5.49 -16.26 20.13
CA GLU A 11 4.76 -16.33 21.39
C GLU A 11 3.73 -15.20 21.55
N GLY A 12 3.66 -14.25 20.57
CA GLY A 12 2.75 -13.12 20.59
C GLY A 12 3.23 -11.93 21.41
N GLU A 13 4.49 -11.90 21.82
CA GLU A 13 5.08 -10.78 22.53
C GLU A 13 5.49 -9.68 21.55
N TYR A 14 5.17 -8.44 21.90
CA TYR A 14 5.53 -7.27 21.10
C TYR A 14 7.04 -7.08 21.00
N ILE A 15 7.56 -6.88 19.79
CA ILE A 15 8.96 -6.59 19.53
C ILE A 15 9.14 -5.11 19.21
N GLU A 16 8.52 -4.64 18.13
CA GLU A 16 8.69 -3.28 17.62
C GLU A 16 7.49 -2.84 16.76
N GLN A 17 7.50 -1.59 16.31
CA GLN A 17 6.55 -1.11 15.30
C GLN A 17 7.24 -0.20 14.28
N TRP A 18 6.69 -0.22 13.06
CA TRP A 18 7.03 0.71 12.00
C TRP A 18 5.92 1.74 11.86
N SER A 19 6.26 3.03 11.90
CA SER A 19 5.31 4.14 11.94
C SER A 19 5.35 5.04 10.70
N ASP A 20 6.25 4.78 9.74
CA ASP A 20 6.38 5.47 8.46
C ASP A 20 5.48 4.86 7.36
N ILE A 21 4.29 4.45 7.78
CA ILE A 21 3.31 3.72 6.96
C ILE A 21 2.01 4.49 6.96
N TYR A 22 1.42 4.65 5.78
CA TYR A 22 0.24 5.48 5.59
C TYR A 22 -0.98 4.64 5.21
N TRP A 23 -1.74 4.25 6.23
CA TRP A 23 -2.95 3.45 6.13
C TRP A 23 -2.70 2.10 5.41
N PRO A 24 -1.95 1.20 6.03
CA PRO A 24 -1.70 -0.12 5.46
C PRO A 24 -3.01 -0.93 5.43
N CYS A 25 -3.29 -1.56 4.29
CA CYS A 25 -4.47 -2.39 4.10
C CYS A 25 -4.13 -3.87 4.04
N ASP A 26 -3.03 -4.20 3.36
CA ASP A 26 -2.62 -5.59 3.19
C ASP A 26 -1.11 -5.68 2.99
N MET A 27 -0.53 -6.84 3.24
CA MET A 27 0.88 -7.11 3.01
C MET A 27 1.12 -8.57 2.62
N CYS A 28 2.15 -8.79 1.81
CA CYS A 28 2.66 -10.12 1.50
C CYS A 28 4.19 -10.12 1.48
N ALA A 29 4.79 -11.30 1.60
CA ALA A 29 6.24 -11.46 1.52
C ALA A 29 6.64 -12.25 0.28
N ASP A 30 7.80 -11.93 -0.31
CA ASP A 30 8.42 -12.76 -1.32
C ASP A 30 9.32 -13.83 -0.68
N VAL A 31 9.89 -14.70 -1.54
CA VAL A 31 10.78 -15.77 -1.10
C VAL A 31 12.12 -15.28 -0.56
N ASP A 32 12.50 -14.05 -0.87
CA ASP A 32 13.73 -13.40 -0.42
C ASP A 32 13.53 -12.65 0.92
N GLY A 33 12.32 -12.68 1.49
CA GLY A 33 11.96 -12.02 2.75
C GLY A 33 11.70 -10.53 2.62
N ASN A 34 11.41 -10.01 1.43
CA ASN A 34 10.94 -8.64 1.29
C ASN A 34 9.44 -8.58 1.53
N LEU A 35 9.02 -7.56 2.29
CA LEU A 35 7.61 -7.29 2.57
C LEU A 35 7.08 -6.23 1.61
N TYR A 36 6.00 -6.56 0.93
CA TYR A 36 5.24 -5.67 0.06
C TYR A 36 4.00 -5.19 0.82
N VAL A 37 3.85 -3.89 0.98
CA VAL A 37 2.77 -3.28 1.75
C VAL A 37 1.92 -2.41 0.85
N ALA A 38 0.61 -2.67 0.82
CA ALA A 38 -0.37 -1.84 0.15
C ALA A 38 -0.81 -0.72 1.10
N GLU A 39 -0.54 0.53 0.72
CA GLU A 39 -0.82 1.73 1.51
C GLU A 39 -1.80 2.63 0.75
N ILE A 40 -2.97 2.91 1.33
CA ILE A 40 -3.97 3.81 0.72
C ILE A 40 -3.46 5.26 0.69
N GLY A 41 -2.55 5.62 1.59
CA GLY A 41 -2.00 6.96 1.67
C GLY A 41 -2.75 7.91 2.60
N GLY A 42 -2.14 9.05 2.86
CA GLY A 42 -2.64 10.02 3.82
C GLY A 42 -3.83 10.84 3.33
N ILE A 43 -4.08 10.90 2.03
CA ILE A 43 -5.17 11.67 1.44
C ILE A 43 -6.55 11.30 2.00
N PHE A 44 -6.73 10.05 2.40
CA PHE A 44 -7.97 9.53 2.98
C PHE A 44 -8.00 9.55 4.51
N MET A 45 -6.93 9.98 5.16
CA MET A 45 -6.85 9.97 6.62
C MET A 45 -7.70 11.06 7.28
N ASN A 46 -8.14 12.04 6.53
CA ASN A 46 -8.91 13.19 7.05
C ASN A 46 -10.28 13.25 6.38
N LEU A 47 -11.17 12.34 6.75
CA LEU A 47 -12.52 12.21 6.19
C LEU A 47 -13.41 13.44 6.42
N GLU A 48 -13.00 14.38 7.29
CA GLU A 48 -13.75 15.59 7.65
C GLU A 48 -13.18 16.86 7.02
N LYS A 49 -12.06 16.79 6.31
CA LYS A 49 -11.38 17.94 5.69
C LYS A 49 -11.15 17.68 4.21
N GLU A 50 -10.90 18.77 3.48
CA GLU A 50 -10.41 18.68 2.10
C GLU A 50 -9.17 17.76 2.03
N ALA A 51 -9.08 16.99 0.96
CA ALA A 51 -8.00 16.04 0.75
C ALA A 51 -6.63 16.69 0.97
N ASP A 52 -5.85 16.16 1.90
CA ASP A 52 -4.50 16.64 2.18
C ASP A 52 -3.52 16.04 1.15
N PHE A 53 -3.29 16.78 0.10
CA PHE A 53 -2.34 16.39 -0.96
C PHE A 53 -0.87 16.52 -0.53
N THR A 54 -0.57 16.97 0.69
CA THR A 54 0.80 17.00 1.24
C THR A 54 1.21 15.68 1.86
N SER A 55 0.24 14.81 2.17
CA SER A 55 0.51 13.46 2.67
C SER A 55 0.84 12.50 1.53
N PRO A 56 1.64 11.46 1.77
CA PRO A 56 1.94 10.46 0.75
C PRO A 56 0.65 9.90 0.13
N ASN A 57 0.66 9.81 -1.19
CA ASN A 57 -0.44 9.22 -1.94
C ASN A 57 -0.46 7.70 -1.77
N ALA A 58 -1.51 7.08 -2.32
CA ALA A 58 -1.61 5.64 -2.41
C ALA A 58 -0.35 5.03 -3.07
N ARG A 59 0.26 4.05 -2.42
CA ARG A 59 1.52 3.45 -2.86
C ARG A 59 1.65 1.98 -2.46
N ILE A 60 2.60 1.30 -3.07
CA ILE A 60 3.13 0.03 -2.59
C ILE A 60 4.55 0.30 -2.10
N THR A 61 4.87 -0.06 -0.87
CA THR A 61 6.25 -0.07 -0.38
C THR A 61 6.79 -1.48 -0.31
N VAL A 62 8.06 -1.65 -0.68
CA VAL A 62 8.82 -2.88 -0.48
C VAL A 62 9.83 -2.64 0.63
N ARG A 63 9.78 -3.46 1.67
CA ARG A 63 10.60 -3.30 2.86
C ARG A 63 11.43 -4.55 3.14
N ASP A 64 12.57 -4.37 3.75
CA ASP A 64 13.29 -5.49 4.37
C ASP A 64 12.65 -5.88 5.72
N MET A 65 13.13 -6.96 6.31
CA MET A 65 12.63 -7.46 7.61
C MET A 65 12.97 -6.55 8.80
N SER A 66 13.76 -5.51 8.59
CA SER A 66 14.04 -4.45 9.59
C SER A 66 13.16 -3.20 9.35
N GLY A 67 12.22 -3.26 8.39
CA GLY A 67 11.29 -2.18 8.09
C GLY A 67 11.82 -1.10 7.15
N ASN A 68 13.08 -1.17 6.70
CA ASN A 68 13.63 -0.18 5.80
C ASN A 68 12.99 -0.28 4.42
N ILE A 69 12.58 0.88 3.86
CA ILE A 69 12.05 0.94 2.50
C ILE A 69 13.19 0.70 1.50
N LYS A 70 13.08 -0.36 0.71
CA LYS A 70 13.98 -0.69 -0.39
C LYS A 70 13.51 -0.10 -1.73
N MET A 71 12.18 -0.02 -1.89
CA MET A 71 11.54 0.47 -3.10
C MET A 71 10.12 0.95 -2.78
N GLU A 72 9.64 1.91 -3.54
CA GLU A 72 8.23 2.30 -3.52
C GLU A 72 7.71 2.53 -4.93
N TRP A 73 6.43 2.23 -5.14
CA TRP A 73 5.66 2.56 -6.33
C TRP A 73 4.43 3.36 -5.94
N GLY A 74 4.16 4.38 -6.66
CA GLY A 74 3.04 5.26 -6.48
C GLY A 74 3.49 6.68 -6.80
N GLU A 75 2.77 7.37 -7.65
CA GLU A 75 3.09 8.75 -8.00
C GLU A 75 2.29 9.71 -7.11
N ALA A 76 2.93 10.80 -6.72
CA ALA A 76 2.28 11.92 -6.06
C ALA A 76 1.18 12.57 -6.93
N ASN A 77 1.20 12.31 -8.26
CA ASN A 77 0.19 12.81 -9.18
C ASN A 77 -0.90 11.74 -9.44
N PRO A 78 -2.15 11.97 -9.06
CA PRO A 78 -3.23 11.00 -9.24
C PRO A 78 -3.66 10.79 -10.72
N THR A 79 -2.96 11.35 -11.68
CA THR A 79 -3.25 11.17 -13.12
C THR A 79 -2.19 10.41 -13.91
N GLY A 80 -1.06 10.00 -13.29
CA GLY A 80 0.05 9.26 -13.94
C GLY A 80 -0.25 7.77 -14.16
N GLU A 81 0.49 7.11 -15.07
CA GLU A 81 0.30 5.68 -15.38
C GLU A 81 0.69 4.73 -14.24
N GLY A 82 1.65 5.10 -13.40
CA GLY A 82 2.15 4.32 -12.25
C GLY A 82 1.32 4.48 -10.98
N ARG A 83 0.25 5.25 -11.00
CA ARG A 83 -0.56 5.61 -9.83
C ARG A 83 -1.36 4.44 -9.28
N PHE A 84 -1.62 4.50 -7.98
CA PHE A 84 -2.66 3.74 -7.31
C PHE A 84 -3.79 4.68 -6.88
N PHE A 85 -5.01 4.20 -6.92
CA PHE A 85 -6.16 4.92 -6.37
C PHE A 85 -6.36 4.55 -4.90
N SER A 86 -6.47 3.25 -4.65
CA SER A 86 -6.67 2.72 -3.31
C SER A 86 -6.25 1.24 -3.26
N PRO A 87 -4.95 0.94 -3.20
CA PRO A 87 -4.46 -0.43 -3.13
C PRO A 87 -4.91 -1.04 -1.79
N HIS A 88 -5.70 -2.11 -1.85
CA HIS A 88 -6.36 -2.68 -0.71
C HIS A 88 -6.00 -4.14 -0.46
N SER A 89 -5.63 -4.86 -1.50
CA SER A 89 -5.12 -6.23 -1.39
C SER A 89 -3.90 -6.43 -2.27
N ILE A 90 -2.99 -7.29 -1.82
CA ILE A 90 -1.71 -7.53 -2.48
C ILE A 90 -1.32 -9.00 -2.35
N ALA A 91 -0.81 -9.58 -3.42
CA ALA A 91 -0.27 -10.94 -3.42
C ALA A 91 0.92 -11.05 -4.37
N ILE A 92 1.82 -11.97 -4.08
CA ILE A 92 2.96 -12.29 -4.94
C ILE A 92 2.94 -13.79 -5.28
N ASP A 93 3.20 -14.13 -6.54
CA ASP A 93 3.30 -15.52 -6.94
C ASP A 93 4.73 -16.06 -6.80
N SER A 94 4.88 -17.37 -7.01
CA SER A 94 6.20 -18.05 -6.92
C SER A 94 7.20 -17.61 -7.98
N GLN A 95 6.78 -16.87 -9.00
CA GLN A 95 7.63 -16.28 -10.01
C GLN A 95 8.02 -14.83 -9.68
N GLY A 96 7.50 -14.29 -8.58
CA GLY A 96 7.73 -12.91 -8.13
C GLY A 96 6.85 -11.88 -8.84
N ASN A 97 5.78 -12.30 -9.53
CA ASN A 97 4.82 -11.34 -10.07
C ASN A 97 3.91 -10.83 -8.95
N LEU A 98 3.69 -9.53 -8.92
CA LEU A 98 2.85 -8.86 -7.94
C LEU A 98 1.44 -8.65 -8.49
N TYR A 99 0.44 -8.92 -7.68
CA TYR A 99 -0.96 -8.70 -7.98
C TYR A 99 -1.54 -7.71 -6.97
N VAL A 100 -2.19 -6.67 -7.46
CA VAL A 100 -2.76 -5.60 -6.62
C VAL A 100 -4.23 -5.43 -6.95
N GLY A 101 -5.07 -5.55 -5.93
CA GLY A 101 -6.49 -5.24 -5.98
C GLY A 101 -6.75 -3.88 -5.34
N GLU A 102 -7.54 -3.04 -6.00
CA GLU A 102 -7.86 -1.69 -5.57
C GLU A 102 -9.37 -1.52 -5.34
N VAL A 103 -9.72 -0.73 -4.34
CA VAL A 103 -11.11 -0.29 -4.14
C VAL A 103 -11.36 0.95 -5.00
N SER A 104 -12.34 0.86 -5.89
CA SER A 104 -12.61 1.92 -6.87
C SER A 104 -13.89 2.74 -6.62
N THR A 105 -14.76 2.32 -5.70
CA THR A 105 -16.10 2.89 -5.60
C THR A 105 -16.58 3.26 -4.20
N SER A 106 -15.84 2.97 -3.15
CA SER A 106 -16.37 2.98 -1.76
C SER A 106 -15.79 4.05 -0.85
N TYR A 107 -15.11 5.06 -1.37
CA TYR A 107 -14.48 6.08 -0.52
C TYR A 107 -15.22 7.41 -0.53
N PRO A 108 -15.26 8.12 0.63
CA PRO A 108 -15.84 9.47 0.74
C PRO A 108 -15.01 10.53 0.02
N GLY A 109 -14.15 10.32 -0.82
CA GLY A 109 -13.36 11.30 -1.58
C GLY A 109 -13.54 11.23 -3.09
N GLY A 110 -14.40 10.35 -3.57
CA GLY A 110 -14.64 10.22 -5.00
C GLY A 110 -14.61 8.78 -5.48
N GLN A 111 -14.97 8.63 -6.74
CA GLN A 111 -14.87 7.37 -7.45
C GLN A 111 -13.63 7.41 -8.35
N ALA A 112 -12.97 6.27 -8.49
CA ALA A 112 -11.95 6.12 -9.52
C ALA A 112 -12.57 6.41 -10.91
N PRO A 113 -11.77 6.87 -11.88
CA PRO A 113 -12.22 7.00 -13.26
C PRO A 113 -12.93 5.73 -13.75
N SER A 114 -13.94 5.86 -14.62
CA SER A 114 -14.77 4.74 -15.07
C SER A 114 -13.98 3.65 -15.81
N ASP A 115 -12.83 3.99 -16.36
CA ASP A 115 -11.88 3.10 -17.02
C ASP A 115 -10.77 2.56 -16.10
N TRP A 116 -10.88 2.83 -14.77
CA TRP A 116 -9.89 2.39 -13.80
C TRP A 116 -9.83 0.87 -13.68
N ARG A 117 -8.62 0.34 -13.78
CA ARG A 117 -8.38 -1.10 -13.60
C ARG A 117 -8.20 -1.41 -12.12
N ALA A 118 -9.26 -1.89 -11.48
CA ALA A 118 -9.24 -2.24 -10.05
C ALA A 118 -8.40 -3.48 -9.72
N PHE A 119 -7.88 -4.20 -10.74
CA PHE A 119 -6.97 -5.33 -10.56
C PHE A 119 -5.83 -5.25 -11.56
N ARG A 120 -4.60 -5.30 -11.07
CA ARG A 120 -3.38 -5.20 -11.90
C ARG A 120 -2.36 -6.25 -11.54
N LYS A 121 -1.66 -6.74 -12.57
CA LYS A 121 -0.48 -7.58 -12.43
C LYS A 121 0.75 -6.78 -12.83
N PHE A 122 1.78 -6.81 -11.99
CA PHE A 122 3.12 -6.28 -12.24
C PHE A 122 4.06 -7.47 -12.40
N ALA A 123 4.53 -7.71 -13.63
CA ALA A 123 5.42 -8.81 -13.91
C ALA A 123 6.85 -8.48 -13.41
N ARG A 124 7.48 -9.48 -12.79
CA ARG A 124 8.93 -9.42 -12.52
C ARG A 124 9.68 -9.57 -13.84
N VAL A 125 10.47 -8.60 -14.21
CA VAL A 125 11.38 -8.64 -15.36
C VAL A 125 12.80 -8.92 -14.93
#